data_60b9b131519ef601880e143246d6a024
#
_entry.id   60b9b131519ef601880e143246d6a024
#
_cell.length_a   1.000
_cell.length_b   1.000
_cell.length_c   1.000
_cell.angle_alpha   90.00
_cell.angle_beta   90.00
_cell.angle_gamma   90.00
#
_symmetry.space_group_name_H-M   'P 1'
#
loop_
_entity.id
_entity.type
_entity.pdbx_description
1 polymer ?
#
loop_
_entity_poly.entity_id
_entity_poly.type
_entity_poly.pdbx_seq_one_letter_code
_entity_poly.pdbx_strand_id
1 'polypeptide(L)'
;MATEFLNDARKEIERRTEDFCGELKAFYQGNGEAEQNLMEQTTQPFWQSLRLSRKRLQQRELTVDMEMQEPARLADYDGPWKDGYDYSCRRTQPVKMRRTYYRKGKKIAFLKTPEIAAASFLKADVQGDMVICPNCGHEGKLTSYIDGCDACGAKFLVSDFETKVSGFSLEED
;
A
#
# COMPACT_ATOMS: atom_id res chain seq x y z
N MET A 1 24.13 12.96 3.71
CA MET A 1 23.73 12.03 2.62
C MET A 1 22.76 10.94 3.08
N ALA A 2 23.11 10.07 4.00
CA ALA A 2 22.18 9.01 4.47
C ALA A 2 20.88 9.57 5.07
N THR A 3 20.95 10.66 5.80
CA THR A 3 19.78 11.30 6.44
C THR A 3 18.84 11.95 5.41
N GLU A 4 19.37 12.53 4.33
CA GLU A 4 18.56 13.13 3.25
C GLU A 4 17.83 12.05 2.46
N PHE A 5 18.51 10.97 2.10
CA PHE A 5 17.90 9.83 1.41
C PHE A 5 16.77 9.20 2.23
N LEU A 6 16.96 9.03 3.54
CA LEU A 6 15.92 8.54 4.44
C LEU A 6 14.71 9.46 4.50
N ASN A 7 14.94 10.77 4.52
CA ASN A 7 13.87 11.75 4.52
C ASN A 7 13.08 11.75 3.21
N ASP A 8 13.74 11.57 2.07
CA ASP A 8 13.08 11.53 0.78
C ASP A 8 12.24 10.25 0.60
N ALA A 9 12.77 9.10 1.02
CA ALA A 9 12.03 7.85 1.01
C ALA A 9 10.82 7.90 1.94
N ARG A 10 10.95 8.54 3.11
CA ARG A 10 9.86 8.76 4.06
C ARG A 10 8.76 9.63 3.46
N LYS A 11 9.12 10.76 2.89
CA LYS A 11 8.17 11.67 2.22
C LYS A 11 7.45 10.99 1.07
N GLU A 12 8.15 10.14 0.31
CA GLU A 12 7.55 9.41 -0.78
C GLU A 12 6.48 8.42 -0.29
N ILE A 13 6.73 7.69 0.78
CA ILE A 13 5.73 6.79 1.38
C ILE A 13 4.55 7.57 1.96
N GLU A 14 4.80 8.69 2.63
CA GLU A 14 3.74 9.56 3.13
C GLU A 14 2.87 10.09 1.98
N ARG A 15 3.47 10.59 0.92
CA ARG A 15 2.78 11.07 -0.29
C ARG A 15 1.95 9.94 -0.95
N ARG A 16 2.54 8.77 -1.16
CA ARG A 16 1.85 7.62 -1.74
C ARG A 16 0.67 7.16 -0.88
N THR A 17 0.80 7.25 0.43
CA THR A 17 -0.28 6.91 1.36
C THR A 17 -1.45 7.89 1.21
N GLU A 18 -1.16 9.18 1.12
CA GLU A 18 -2.19 10.22 0.91
C GLU A 18 -2.88 10.05 -0.44
N ASP A 19 -2.12 9.83 -1.50
CA ASP A 19 -2.65 9.58 -2.85
C ASP A 19 -3.55 8.33 -2.85
N PHE A 20 -3.08 7.25 -2.25
CA PHE A 20 -3.86 6.01 -2.13
C PHE A 20 -5.17 6.21 -1.35
N CYS A 21 -5.14 6.88 -0.22
CA CYS A 21 -6.34 7.15 0.59
C CYS A 21 -7.34 8.04 -0.18
N GLY A 22 -6.87 9.01 -0.94
CA GLY A 22 -7.70 9.84 -1.81
C GLY A 22 -8.37 9.04 -2.93
N GLU A 23 -7.61 8.18 -3.59
CA GLU A 23 -8.13 7.28 -4.63
C GLU A 23 -9.10 6.24 -4.06
N LEU A 24 -8.82 5.71 -2.89
CA LEU A 24 -9.69 4.77 -2.20
C LEU A 24 -11.06 5.39 -1.87
N LYS A 25 -11.05 6.63 -1.36
CA LYS A 25 -12.26 7.42 -1.13
C LYS A 25 -13.06 7.58 -2.41
N ALA A 26 -12.45 8.05 -3.49
CA ALA A 26 -13.10 8.26 -4.78
C ALA A 26 -13.63 6.94 -5.39
N PHE A 27 -12.90 5.85 -5.25
CA PHE A 27 -13.30 4.52 -5.69
C PHE A 27 -14.60 4.04 -5.03
N TYR A 28 -14.70 4.18 -3.72
CA TYR A 28 -15.93 3.81 -2.99
C TYR A 28 -17.11 4.73 -3.31
N GLN A 29 -16.87 5.91 -3.85
CA GLN A 29 -17.88 6.83 -4.36
C GLN A 29 -18.25 6.57 -5.83
N GLY A 30 -17.64 5.58 -6.48
CA GLY A 30 -17.94 5.17 -7.85
C GLY A 30 -17.17 5.90 -8.93
N ASN A 31 -16.06 6.57 -8.64
CA ASN A 31 -15.22 7.25 -9.62
C ASN A 31 -14.44 6.25 -10.47
N GLY A 32 -14.61 6.29 -11.80
CA GLY A 32 -13.97 5.37 -12.74
C GLY A 32 -12.48 5.63 -12.92
N GLU A 33 -12.01 6.87 -12.83
CA GLU A 33 -10.59 7.21 -12.88
C GLU A 33 -9.85 6.67 -11.65
N ALA A 34 -10.46 6.79 -10.47
CA ALA A 34 -9.92 6.22 -9.23
C ALA A 34 -9.83 4.68 -9.31
N GLU A 35 -10.77 4.03 -9.97
CA GLU A 35 -10.72 2.58 -10.22
C GLU A 35 -9.49 2.19 -11.03
N GLN A 36 -9.20 2.90 -12.10
CA GLN A 36 -8.01 2.68 -12.92
C GLN A 36 -6.71 2.94 -12.15
N ASN A 37 -6.65 4.06 -11.44
CA ASN A 37 -5.47 4.44 -10.64
C ASN A 37 -5.17 3.41 -9.54
N LEU A 38 -6.20 2.93 -8.84
CA LEU A 38 -6.03 1.88 -7.83
C LEU A 38 -5.59 0.56 -8.42
N MET A 39 -6.11 0.19 -9.59
CA MET A 39 -5.69 -1.04 -10.28
C MET A 39 -4.18 -1.00 -10.59
N GLU A 40 -3.66 0.15 -10.97
CA GLU A 40 -2.23 0.34 -11.27
C GLU A 40 -1.35 0.42 -10.02
N GLN A 41 -1.86 1.00 -8.91
CA GLN A 41 -1.12 1.22 -7.68
C GLN A 41 -1.11 0.03 -6.72
N THR A 42 -1.98 -0.95 -6.92
CA THR A 42 -2.18 -2.06 -5.99
C THR A 42 -1.66 -3.37 -6.54
N THR A 43 -1.33 -4.30 -5.63
CA THR A 43 -1.07 -5.69 -6.02
C THR A 43 -2.36 -6.34 -6.50
N GLN A 44 -2.25 -7.30 -7.41
CA GLN A 44 -3.42 -7.99 -7.99
C GLN A 44 -4.33 -8.62 -6.92
N PRO A 45 -3.84 -9.35 -5.91
CA PRO A 45 -4.71 -9.88 -4.86
C PRO A 45 -5.45 -8.81 -4.08
N PHE A 46 -4.79 -7.68 -3.79
CA PHE A 46 -5.41 -6.59 -3.06
C PHE A 46 -6.46 -5.87 -3.91
N TRP A 47 -6.19 -5.65 -5.18
CA TRP A 47 -7.17 -5.10 -6.13
C TRP A 47 -8.46 -5.94 -6.18
N GLN A 48 -8.32 -7.25 -6.27
CA GLN A 48 -9.48 -8.15 -6.24
C GLN A 48 -10.26 -8.04 -4.92
N SER A 49 -9.56 -7.92 -3.80
CA SER A 49 -10.17 -7.71 -2.48
C SER A 49 -10.97 -6.40 -2.41
N LEU A 50 -10.43 -5.29 -2.94
CA LEU A 50 -11.13 -4.00 -3.01
C LEU A 50 -12.40 -4.08 -3.85
N ARG A 51 -12.33 -4.71 -5.01
CA ARG A 51 -13.51 -4.91 -5.88
C ARG A 51 -14.60 -5.72 -5.19
N LEU A 52 -14.24 -6.79 -4.50
CA LEU A 52 -15.18 -7.61 -3.73
C LEU A 52 -15.80 -6.82 -2.59
N SER A 53 -15.01 -6.03 -1.88
CA SER A 53 -15.49 -5.17 -0.80
C SER A 53 -16.54 -4.18 -1.30
N ARG A 54 -16.24 -3.46 -2.39
CA ARG A 54 -17.20 -2.53 -3.01
C ARG A 54 -18.47 -3.24 -3.47
N LYS A 55 -18.34 -4.39 -4.11
CA LYS A 55 -19.50 -5.19 -4.55
C LYS A 55 -20.41 -5.60 -3.39
N ARG A 56 -19.82 -6.00 -2.26
CA ARG A 56 -20.59 -6.35 -1.05
C ARG A 56 -21.33 -5.15 -0.48
N LEU A 57 -20.72 -3.96 -0.47
CA LEU A 57 -21.40 -2.74 -0.05
C LEU A 57 -22.58 -2.41 -0.98
N GLN A 58 -22.38 -2.50 -2.29
CA GLN A 58 -23.42 -2.26 -3.29
C GLN A 58 -24.59 -3.24 -3.13
N GLN A 59 -24.34 -4.52 -2.89
CA GLN A 59 -25.37 -5.54 -2.66
C GLN A 59 -26.22 -5.25 -1.40
N ARG A 60 -25.64 -4.55 -0.41
CA ARG A 60 -26.31 -4.11 0.81
C ARG A 60 -26.93 -2.71 0.69
N GLU A 61 -26.88 -2.12 -0.50
CA GLU A 61 -27.29 -0.73 -0.75
C GLU A 61 -26.56 0.28 0.15
N LEU A 62 -25.29 -0.02 0.48
CA LEU A 62 -24.44 0.83 1.32
C LEU A 62 -23.44 1.58 0.46
N THR A 63 -23.22 2.84 0.81
CA THR A 63 -22.07 3.63 0.39
C THR A 63 -21.25 4.00 1.61
N VAL A 64 -19.95 4.17 1.42
CA VAL A 64 -19.03 4.57 2.48
C VAL A 64 -18.26 5.81 2.06
N ASP A 65 -18.20 6.78 2.93
CA ASP A 65 -17.29 7.91 2.84
C ASP A 65 -16.10 7.66 3.78
N MET A 66 -14.90 7.78 3.22
CA MET A 66 -13.66 7.56 3.96
C MET A 66 -12.86 8.85 3.96
N GLU A 67 -12.48 9.31 5.14
CA GLU A 67 -11.82 10.58 5.29
C GLU A 67 -10.60 10.46 6.19
N MET A 68 -9.43 10.84 5.65
CA MET A 68 -8.20 10.90 6.42
C MET A 68 -8.24 12.11 7.35
N GLN A 69 -8.03 11.90 8.65
CA GLN A 69 -8.19 12.93 9.68
C GLN A 69 -6.91 13.72 9.92
N GLU A 70 -5.76 13.15 9.62
CA GLU A 70 -4.45 13.79 9.77
C GLU A 70 -3.60 13.44 8.55
N PRO A 71 -2.66 14.32 8.16
CA PRO A 71 -1.67 13.97 7.15
C PRO A 71 -0.92 12.69 7.53
N ALA A 72 -0.66 11.85 6.54
CA ALA A 72 0.13 10.64 6.76
C ALA A 72 1.53 11.01 7.26
N ARG A 73 1.91 10.47 8.40
CA ARG A 73 3.25 10.65 8.98
C ARG A 73 3.77 9.31 9.41
N LEU A 74 4.96 8.96 8.97
CA LEU A 74 5.65 7.80 9.52
C LEU A 74 5.94 8.08 11.00
N ALA A 75 5.37 7.25 11.88
CA ALA A 75 5.87 7.11 13.23
C ALA A 75 7.36 6.72 13.17
N ASP A 76 8.11 7.03 14.23
CA ASP A 76 9.55 6.86 14.26
C ASP A 76 10.03 5.61 13.53
N TYR A 77 10.88 5.84 12.55
CA TYR A 77 11.28 4.84 11.59
C TYR A 77 12.50 4.07 12.12
N ASP A 78 12.28 2.83 12.48
CA ASP A 78 13.33 1.89 12.92
C ASP A 78 13.82 0.95 11.80
N GLY A 79 13.57 1.28 10.56
CA GLY A 79 13.96 0.42 9.45
C GLY A 79 15.30 0.79 8.81
N PRO A 80 16.16 -0.16 8.53
CA PRO A 80 17.40 0.12 7.83
C PRO A 80 17.18 0.27 6.33
N TRP A 81 17.18 1.49 5.84
CA TRP A 81 17.61 1.77 4.49
C TRP A 81 19.14 1.86 4.53
N LYS A 82 19.83 0.76 4.37
CA LYS A 82 21.29 0.78 4.34
C LYS A 82 21.78 0.82 2.90
N ASP A 83 22.50 1.88 2.57
CA ASP A 83 23.41 1.98 1.41
C ASP A 83 22.87 1.45 0.07
N GLY A 84 21.61 1.83 -0.26
CA GLY A 84 20.97 1.43 -1.52
C GLY A 84 20.35 0.03 -1.50
N TYR A 85 20.49 -0.73 -0.43
CA TYR A 85 19.82 -2.02 -0.23
C TYR A 85 18.64 -1.85 0.73
N ASP A 86 17.45 -2.00 0.21
CA ASP A 86 16.25 -2.13 1.01
C ASP A 86 15.97 -3.62 1.24
N TYR A 87 16.31 -4.12 2.42
CA TYR A 87 15.97 -5.48 2.84
C TYR A 87 14.51 -5.60 3.28
N SER A 88 13.81 -4.49 3.40
CA SER A 88 12.40 -4.47 3.75
C SER A 88 11.55 -4.47 2.49
N CYS A 89 11.08 -5.64 2.09
CA CYS A 89 10.15 -5.77 0.96
C CYS A 89 8.77 -5.23 1.29
N ARG A 90 8.48 -5.01 2.56
CA ARG A 90 7.17 -4.56 3.05
C ARG A 90 7.31 -3.31 3.90
N ARG A 91 6.30 -2.46 3.79
CA ARG A 91 6.12 -1.30 4.64
C ARG A 91 4.69 -1.18 5.08
N THR A 92 4.52 -0.70 6.29
CA THR A 92 3.20 -0.38 6.85
C THR A 92 3.19 1.07 7.31
N GLN A 93 2.22 1.81 6.83
CA GLN A 93 2.01 3.21 7.16
C GLN A 93 0.69 3.36 7.93
N PRO A 94 0.71 3.70 9.22
CA PRO A 94 -0.51 3.99 9.96
C PRO A 94 -1.17 5.27 9.47
N VAL A 95 -2.50 5.29 9.47
CA VAL A 95 -3.34 6.43 9.05
C VAL A 95 -4.53 6.52 9.99
N LYS A 96 -4.92 7.72 10.37
CA LYS A 96 -6.18 7.95 11.06
C LYS A 96 -7.29 8.19 10.04
N MET A 97 -8.25 7.29 9.99
CA MET A 97 -9.38 7.31 9.07
C MET A 97 -10.70 7.45 9.81
N ARG A 98 -11.62 8.17 9.23
CA ARG A 98 -13.03 8.19 9.65
C ARG A 98 -13.88 7.63 8.53
N ARG A 99 -14.72 6.64 8.85
CA ARG A 99 -15.67 6.06 7.90
C ARG A 99 -17.09 6.46 8.29
N THR A 100 -17.87 6.83 7.29
CA THR A 100 -19.30 7.12 7.44
C THR A 100 -20.07 6.30 6.42
N TYR A 101 -21.05 5.53 6.88
CA TYR A 101 -21.88 4.70 6.03
C TYR A 101 -23.23 5.36 5.77
N TYR A 102 -23.69 5.23 4.53
CA TYR A 102 -24.96 5.76 4.06
C TYR A 102 -25.77 4.66 3.39
N ARG A 103 -27.08 4.71 3.57
CA ARG A 103 -28.04 3.91 2.81
C ARG A 103 -29.07 4.84 2.17
N LYS A 104 -29.18 4.79 0.83
CA LYS A 104 -30.10 5.68 0.08
C LYS A 104 -29.93 7.16 0.45
N GLY A 105 -28.69 7.60 0.58
CA GLY A 105 -28.35 8.98 0.95
C GLY A 105 -28.50 9.35 2.43
N LYS A 106 -29.00 8.43 3.26
CA LYS A 106 -29.16 8.66 4.70
C LYS A 106 -27.98 8.05 5.47
N LYS A 107 -27.39 8.84 6.32
CA LYS A 107 -26.35 8.40 7.24
C LYS A 107 -26.91 7.37 8.21
N ILE A 108 -26.28 6.18 8.26
CA ILE A 108 -26.73 5.09 9.13
C ILE A 108 -25.74 4.76 10.24
N ALA A 109 -24.45 4.95 9.99
CA ALA A 109 -23.41 4.72 10.99
C ALA A 109 -22.21 5.61 10.71
N PHE A 110 -21.55 6.03 11.77
CA PHE A 110 -20.24 6.68 11.73
C PHE A 110 -19.49 6.37 13.02
N LEU A 111 -18.17 6.40 12.93
CA LEU A 111 -17.35 6.27 14.13
C LEU A 111 -17.16 7.65 14.77
N LYS A 112 -17.38 7.74 16.06
CA LYS A 112 -17.20 8.98 16.82
C LYS A 112 -15.72 9.37 16.92
N THR A 113 -14.86 8.35 17.00
CA THR A 113 -13.41 8.50 17.02
C THR A 113 -12.83 7.99 15.71
N PRO A 114 -11.77 8.61 15.17
CA PRO A 114 -11.06 8.07 14.02
C PRO A 114 -10.52 6.66 14.30
N GLU A 115 -10.63 5.79 13.32
CA GLU A 115 -10.01 4.47 13.34
C GLU A 115 -8.52 4.60 13.00
N ILE A 116 -7.69 3.79 13.64
CA ILE A 116 -6.33 3.57 13.19
C ILE A 116 -6.38 2.53 12.09
N ALA A 117 -5.98 2.94 10.90
CA ALA A 117 -5.83 2.07 9.75
C ALA A 117 -4.35 1.95 9.38
N ALA A 118 -4.02 0.97 8.59
CA ALA A 118 -2.66 0.80 8.11
C ALA A 118 -2.66 0.47 6.61
N ALA A 119 -1.94 1.27 5.85
CA ALA A 119 -1.63 1.00 4.45
C ALA A 119 -0.35 0.17 4.38
N SER A 120 -0.40 -0.97 3.72
CA SER A 120 0.75 -1.85 3.51
C SER A 120 1.27 -1.73 2.09
N PHE A 121 2.57 -1.57 1.95
CA PHE A 121 3.27 -1.46 0.68
C PHE A 121 4.19 -2.66 0.48
N LEU A 122 4.28 -3.11 -0.75
CA LEU A 122 5.13 -4.22 -1.17
C LEU A 122 5.82 -3.88 -2.48
N LYS A 123 7.09 -4.25 -2.61
CA LYS A 123 7.75 -4.25 -3.92
C LYS A 123 7.05 -5.26 -4.83
N ALA A 124 6.69 -4.87 -6.06
CA ALA A 124 5.79 -5.63 -6.92
C ALA A 124 6.29 -7.05 -7.22
N ASP A 125 7.59 -7.21 -7.42
CA ASP A 125 8.20 -8.50 -7.76
C ASP A 125 8.81 -9.21 -6.55
N VAL A 126 8.45 -8.78 -5.35
CA VAL A 126 8.92 -9.36 -4.08
C VAL A 126 7.73 -9.79 -3.24
N GLN A 127 7.61 -11.09 -2.99
CA GLN A 127 6.53 -11.67 -2.19
C GLN A 127 7.10 -12.32 -0.92
N GLY A 128 6.93 -11.67 0.22
CA GLY A 128 7.52 -12.13 1.47
C GLY A 128 9.06 -12.04 1.40
N ASP A 129 9.72 -13.18 1.54
CA ASP A 129 11.18 -13.29 1.41
C ASP A 129 11.63 -13.73 0.01
N MET A 130 10.69 -13.90 -0.92
CA MET A 130 10.95 -14.38 -2.28
C MET A 130 11.02 -13.22 -3.26
N VAL A 131 11.99 -13.26 -4.14
CA VAL A 131 12.22 -12.29 -5.22
C VAL A 131 12.15 -13.01 -6.56
N ILE A 132 11.48 -12.39 -7.52
CA ILE A 132 11.45 -12.86 -8.92
C ILE A 132 12.47 -12.03 -9.71
N CYS A 133 13.43 -12.69 -10.33
CA CYS A 133 14.43 -12.02 -11.15
C CYS A 133 13.79 -11.32 -12.35
N PRO A 134 13.98 -9.98 -12.52
CA PRO A 134 13.37 -9.26 -13.63
C PRO A 134 13.96 -9.62 -14.99
N ASN A 135 15.16 -10.25 -15.01
CA ASN A 135 15.80 -10.64 -16.25
C ASN A 135 15.41 -12.05 -16.73
N CYS A 136 15.41 -13.05 -15.85
CA CYS A 136 15.17 -14.44 -16.25
C CYS A 136 13.92 -15.09 -15.62
N GLY A 137 13.24 -14.42 -14.70
CA GLY A 137 12.06 -14.94 -14.01
C GLY A 137 12.34 -15.99 -12.92
N HIS A 138 13.61 -16.26 -12.62
CA HIS A 138 13.96 -17.19 -11.55
C HIS A 138 13.51 -16.65 -10.18
N GLU A 139 12.89 -17.52 -9.40
CA GLU A 139 12.39 -17.20 -8.07
C GLU A 139 13.36 -17.71 -7.00
N GLY A 140 13.71 -16.88 -6.04
CA GLY A 140 14.63 -17.23 -4.97
C GLY A 140 14.48 -16.35 -3.75
N LYS A 141 15.16 -16.70 -2.67
CA LYS A 141 15.14 -15.91 -1.44
C LYS A 141 15.90 -14.59 -1.63
N LEU A 142 15.38 -13.50 -1.09
CA LEU A 142 16.02 -12.18 -1.15
C LEU A 142 17.49 -12.23 -0.71
N THR A 143 17.80 -12.98 0.35
CA THR A 143 19.17 -13.14 0.84
C THR A 143 20.13 -13.75 -0.17
N SER A 144 19.64 -14.60 -1.07
CA SER A 144 20.44 -15.20 -2.15
C SER A 144 20.67 -14.27 -3.31
N TYR A 145 19.92 -13.19 -3.44
CA TYR A 145 19.97 -12.23 -4.54
C TYR A 145 20.78 -10.96 -4.24
N ILE A 146 21.40 -10.88 -3.07
CA ILE A 146 22.21 -9.71 -2.68
C ILE A 146 23.36 -9.46 -3.68
N ASP A 147 23.97 -10.52 -4.17
CA ASP A 147 25.08 -10.46 -5.14
C ASP A 147 24.63 -10.62 -6.61
N GLY A 148 23.35 -10.74 -6.85
CA GLY A 148 22.73 -10.98 -8.14
C GLY A 148 21.90 -12.27 -8.20
N CYS A 149 21.26 -12.49 -9.36
CA CYS A 149 20.43 -13.67 -9.56
C CYS A 149 21.28 -14.95 -9.60
N ASP A 150 20.90 -15.96 -8.82
CA ASP A 150 21.57 -17.25 -8.77
C ASP A 150 21.56 -18.00 -10.12
N ALA A 151 20.54 -17.74 -10.95
CA ALA A 151 20.36 -18.44 -12.23
C ALA A 151 21.06 -17.74 -13.40
N CYS A 152 20.94 -16.43 -13.54
CA CYS A 152 21.47 -15.69 -14.70
C CYS A 152 22.58 -14.69 -14.33
N GLY A 153 22.87 -14.47 -13.05
CA GLY A 153 23.88 -13.52 -12.58
C GLY A 153 23.53 -12.04 -12.73
N ALA A 154 22.33 -11.70 -13.20
CA ALA A 154 21.89 -10.31 -13.32
C ALA A 154 21.91 -9.62 -11.95
N LYS A 155 22.51 -8.44 -11.90
CA LYS A 155 22.55 -7.60 -10.70
C LYS A 155 21.39 -6.63 -10.71
N PHE A 156 20.72 -6.52 -9.56
CA PHE A 156 19.65 -5.56 -9.36
C PHE A 156 19.56 -5.17 -7.87
N LEU A 157 18.93 -4.03 -7.61
CA LEU A 157 18.60 -3.59 -6.25
C LEU A 157 17.12 -3.80 -6.00
N VAL A 158 16.75 -4.07 -4.74
CA VAL A 158 15.34 -4.15 -4.35
C VAL A 158 14.61 -2.83 -4.60
N SER A 159 15.32 -1.70 -4.54
CA SER A 159 14.82 -0.37 -4.90
C SER A 159 14.41 -0.24 -6.37
N ASP A 160 14.93 -1.08 -7.28
CA ASP A 160 14.59 -1.07 -8.69
C ASP A 160 13.17 -1.62 -8.95
N PHE A 161 12.62 -2.36 -8.01
CA PHE A 161 11.25 -2.87 -8.12
C PHE A 161 10.22 -1.79 -7.79
N GLU A 162 9.13 -1.80 -8.55
CA GLU A 162 8.01 -0.91 -8.32
C GLU A 162 7.32 -1.22 -6.99
N THR A 163 7.05 -0.18 -6.20
CA THR A 163 6.31 -0.31 -4.95
C THR A 163 4.81 -0.20 -5.20
N LYS A 164 4.05 -1.19 -4.77
CA LYS A 164 2.59 -1.23 -4.85
C LYS A 164 1.95 -1.37 -3.49
N VAL A 165 0.72 -0.88 -3.34
CA VAL A 165 -0.08 -1.08 -2.14
C VAL A 165 -0.57 -2.52 -2.14
N SER A 166 -0.23 -3.27 -1.10
CA SER A 166 -0.56 -4.70 -0.94
C SER A 166 -1.69 -4.96 0.04
N GLY A 167 -2.12 -3.96 0.79
CA GLY A 167 -3.21 -4.09 1.75
C GLY A 167 -3.57 -2.76 2.40
N PHE A 168 -4.77 -2.73 2.94
CA PHE A 168 -5.26 -1.68 3.80
C PHE A 168 -6.13 -2.35 4.87
N SER A 169 -5.71 -2.26 6.10
CA SER A 169 -6.39 -2.87 7.22
C SER A 169 -6.70 -1.83 8.29
N LEU A 170 -7.75 -2.10 9.02
CA LEU A 170 -8.05 -1.41 10.27
C LEU A 170 -7.34 -2.19 11.38
N GLU A 171 -6.60 -1.50 12.21
CA GLU A 171 -6.11 -2.09 13.45
C GLU A 171 -7.30 -2.12 14.42
N GLU A 172 -7.70 -3.31 14.79
CA GLU A 172 -8.61 -3.51 15.92
C GLU A 172 -7.78 -3.33 17.20
N ASP A 173 -8.22 -2.41 18.06
CA ASP A 173 -7.67 -2.25 19.40
C ASP A 173 -7.91 -3.49 20.27
#